data_a153ce3049873eb4ebb151bcd61412b8
#
_entry.id   a153ce3049873eb4ebb151bcd61412b8
#
_cell.length_a   1.000
_cell.length_b   1.000
_cell.length_c   1.000
_cell.angle_alpha   90.00
_cell.angle_beta   90.00
_cell.angle_gamma   90.00
#
_symmetry.space_group_name_H-M   'P 1'
#
loop_
_entity.id
_entity.type
_entity.pdbx_description
1 polymer ?
#
loop_
_entity_poly.entity_id
_entity_poly.type
_entity_poly.pdbx_seq_one_letter_code
_entity_poly.pdbx_strand_id
1 'polypeptide(L)'
;MNQLLEEKYKELGISEKVYAFGEKIEQELKERFEKIDANAEYNQMKVIAAMQKNRVSAECFNISSGYGYNDMGRDTLERVYADCFGGEDALVRPQITCGTHALALALMSNLRPGDELLSPVGKPYDTLEEVIGIRPSKGSLAEYGITYSQVDLRPDGSFDYDGIRNAIHENTRLVTIQRSKGYQTRPTLSVERIGKLITFIKNIKPDVICMVDNCYGEFVEDREPLAVGADMMVGSLIKNPGGGLAPIGGYIVGKKECVENAAYRLTSPGLGKEVGASLGVIQSFYQGLFLAPTVVSGALKGAIFAADIYEKLGYKVVPDSTESRHDIIQAVEFQNRDAMIAFCEGIQAAAPVDSYVTPEPWAMPGYDCDVIMAAGAFVQGSSIELSADGPVKPPYAVYFQGGLTWYHAKLGILMSLQKLYERNLVNIDELC
;
A
#
# COMPACT_ATOMS: atom_id res chain seq x y z
N MET A 1 1.42 18.52 -31.38
CA MET A 1 1.24 18.17 -29.98
C MET A 1 2.53 17.60 -29.39
N ASN A 2 3.17 16.58 -30.00
CA ASN A 2 4.40 15.96 -29.49
C ASN A 2 5.55 16.97 -29.27
N GLN A 3 5.79 17.89 -30.21
CA GLN A 3 6.84 18.90 -30.06
C GLN A 3 6.61 19.84 -28.86
N LEU A 4 5.37 20.27 -28.61
CA LEU A 4 5.04 21.10 -27.46
C LEU A 4 5.20 20.36 -26.13
N LEU A 5 4.94 19.05 -26.12
CA LEU A 5 5.13 18.21 -24.94
C LEU A 5 6.62 18.03 -24.65
N GLU A 6 7.43 17.75 -25.66
CA GLU A 6 8.88 17.65 -25.54
C GLU A 6 9.50 18.94 -25.00
N GLU A 7 9.07 20.13 -25.52
CA GLU A 7 9.48 21.42 -25.01
C GLU A 7 9.17 21.58 -23.52
N LYS A 8 7.99 21.08 -23.04
CA LYS A 8 7.64 21.10 -21.61
C LYS A 8 8.52 20.22 -20.75
N TYR A 9 8.84 19.01 -21.21
CA TYR A 9 9.80 18.14 -20.50
C TYR A 9 11.19 18.79 -20.44
N LYS A 10 11.62 19.46 -21.50
CA LYS A 10 12.88 20.21 -21.53
C LYS A 10 12.90 21.40 -20.56
N GLU A 11 11.80 22.15 -20.47
CA GLU A 11 11.64 23.21 -19.46
C GLU A 11 11.73 22.67 -18.02
N LEU A 12 11.31 21.43 -17.80
CA LEU A 12 11.41 20.74 -16.50
C LEU A 12 12.80 20.09 -16.27
N GLY A 13 13.75 20.25 -17.21
CA GLY A 13 15.11 19.75 -17.07
C GLY A 13 15.36 18.37 -17.62
N ILE A 14 14.44 17.79 -18.38
CA ILE A 14 14.63 16.50 -19.07
C ILE A 14 15.29 16.73 -20.43
N SER A 15 16.44 16.11 -20.67
CA SER A 15 17.12 16.18 -21.96
C SER A 15 16.36 15.42 -23.05
N GLU A 16 16.57 15.83 -24.31
CA GLU A 16 15.98 15.19 -25.49
C GLU A 16 16.24 13.67 -25.53
N LYS A 17 17.45 13.24 -25.18
CA LYS A 17 17.82 11.81 -25.12
C LYS A 17 17.02 11.04 -24.08
N VAL A 18 16.92 11.56 -22.85
CA VAL A 18 16.15 10.92 -21.78
C VAL A 18 14.67 10.86 -22.13
N TYR A 19 14.14 11.94 -22.72
CA TYR A 19 12.75 11.98 -23.18
C TYR A 19 12.50 10.93 -24.28
N ALA A 20 13.35 10.90 -25.33
CA ALA A 20 13.21 9.94 -26.43
C ALA A 20 13.29 8.49 -25.96
N PHE A 21 14.20 8.17 -25.02
CA PHE A 21 14.30 6.85 -24.43
C PHE A 21 13.01 6.50 -23.66
N GLY A 22 12.49 7.43 -22.87
CA GLY A 22 11.22 7.23 -22.15
C GLY A 22 10.02 7.00 -23.08
N GLU A 23 9.90 7.75 -24.18
CA GLU A 23 8.85 7.57 -25.17
C GLU A 23 8.90 6.18 -25.83
N LYS A 24 10.11 5.71 -26.17
CA LYS A 24 10.32 4.35 -26.70
C LYS A 24 9.81 3.28 -25.72
N ILE A 25 10.21 3.38 -24.46
CA ILE A 25 9.75 2.45 -23.41
C ILE A 25 8.24 2.49 -23.24
N GLU A 26 7.62 3.66 -23.21
CA GLU A 26 6.16 3.78 -23.09
C GLU A 26 5.45 3.09 -24.26
N GLN A 27 5.94 3.22 -25.48
CA GLN A 27 5.38 2.55 -26.65
C GLN A 27 5.49 1.02 -26.54
N GLU A 28 6.60 0.50 -26.04
CA GLU A 28 6.79 -0.94 -25.82
C GLU A 28 5.85 -1.50 -24.74
N LEU A 29 5.49 -0.69 -23.75
CA LEU A 29 4.60 -1.05 -22.65
C LEU A 29 3.10 -0.87 -22.95
N LYS A 30 2.73 -0.39 -24.13
CA LYS A 30 1.35 -0.01 -24.46
C LYS A 30 0.33 -1.10 -24.16
N GLU A 31 0.53 -2.32 -24.65
CA GLU A 31 -0.39 -3.44 -24.44
C GLU A 31 -0.53 -3.79 -22.94
N ARG A 32 0.54 -3.61 -22.18
CA ARG A 32 0.53 -3.85 -20.74
C ARG A 32 -0.26 -2.77 -20.00
N PHE A 33 -0.13 -1.53 -20.43
CA PHE A 33 -0.90 -0.41 -19.88
C PHE A 33 -2.39 -0.52 -20.18
N GLU A 34 -2.76 -1.01 -21.37
CA GLU A 34 -4.16 -1.28 -21.71
C GLU A 34 -4.80 -2.32 -20.77
N LYS A 35 -4.06 -3.35 -20.35
CA LYS A 35 -4.54 -4.34 -19.36
C LYS A 35 -4.75 -3.71 -17.97
N ILE A 36 -3.86 -2.79 -17.57
CA ILE A 36 -4.01 -2.05 -16.30
C ILE A 36 -5.24 -1.16 -16.36
N ASP A 37 -5.48 -0.47 -17.48
CA ASP A 37 -6.66 0.38 -17.66
C ASP A 37 -7.96 -0.43 -17.62
N ALA A 38 -7.99 -1.60 -18.23
CA ALA A 38 -9.15 -2.50 -18.18
C ALA A 38 -9.44 -2.97 -16.73
N ASN A 39 -8.40 -3.27 -15.94
CA ASN A 39 -8.58 -3.60 -14.52
C ASN A 39 -9.06 -2.39 -13.70
N ALA A 40 -8.56 -1.20 -14.01
CA ALA A 40 -9.02 0.03 -13.36
C ALA A 40 -10.49 0.32 -13.70
N GLU A 41 -10.91 0.14 -14.95
CA GLU A 41 -12.31 0.29 -15.37
C GLU A 41 -13.21 -0.69 -14.60
N TYR A 42 -12.82 -1.95 -14.50
CA TYR A 42 -13.57 -2.96 -13.74
C TYR A 42 -13.74 -2.55 -12.27
N ASN A 43 -12.64 -2.14 -11.61
CA ASN A 43 -12.67 -1.69 -10.22
C ASN A 43 -13.46 -0.39 -10.06
N GLN A 44 -13.43 0.52 -11.05
CA GLN A 44 -14.24 1.73 -11.05
C GLN A 44 -15.74 1.38 -11.05
N MET A 45 -16.14 0.40 -11.84
CA MET A 45 -17.53 -0.06 -11.88
C MET A 45 -17.95 -0.69 -10.55
N LYS A 46 -17.06 -1.43 -9.86
CA LYS A 46 -17.31 -1.94 -8.50
C LYS A 46 -17.60 -0.82 -7.52
N VAL A 47 -16.78 0.23 -7.52
CA VAL A 47 -16.96 1.39 -6.63
C VAL A 47 -18.28 2.11 -6.92
N ILE A 48 -18.57 2.38 -8.18
CA ILE A 48 -19.84 3.03 -8.59
C ILE A 48 -21.05 2.18 -8.16
N ALA A 49 -21.02 0.88 -8.42
CA ALA A 49 -22.09 -0.02 -8.04
C ALA A 49 -22.32 -0.05 -6.53
N ALA A 50 -21.26 -0.07 -5.71
CA ALA A 50 -21.35 0.00 -4.26
C ALA A 50 -21.95 1.32 -3.78
N MET A 51 -21.56 2.46 -4.36
CA MET A 51 -22.12 3.78 -4.05
C MET A 51 -23.61 3.86 -4.41
N GLN A 52 -23.99 3.39 -5.59
CA GLN A 52 -25.39 3.40 -6.04
C GLN A 52 -26.27 2.47 -5.21
N LYS A 53 -25.80 1.26 -4.90
CA LYS A 53 -26.51 0.31 -4.04
C LYS A 53 -26.81 0.89 -2.67
N ASN A 54 -25.87 1.64 -2.11
CA ASN A 54 -25.98 2.30 -0.81
C ASN A 54 -26.61 3.70 -0.88
N ARG A 55 -27.12 4.11 -2.06
CA ARG A 55 -27.85 5.36 -2.25
C ARG A 55 -27.11 6.58 -1.73
N VAL A 56 -25.78 6.65 -2.04
CA VAL A 56 -24.98 7.81 -1.65
C VAL A 56 -25.62 9.09 -2.21
N SER A 57 -25.92 10.04 -1.33
CA SER A 57 -26.55 11.32 -1.63
C SER A 57 -25.68 12.49 -1.15
N ALA A 58 -25.99 13.70 -1.55
CA ALA A 58 -25.29 14.91 -1.09
C ALA A 58 -25.35 15.07 0.46
N GLU A 59 -26.40 14.53 1.10
CA GLU A 59 -26.54 14.57 2.56
C GLU A 59 -25.47 13.72 3.27
N CYS A 60 -24.91 12.72 2.59
CA CYS A 60 -23.78 11.93 3.12
C CYS A 60 -22.53 12.79 3.35
N PHE A 61 -22.45 13.99 2.78
CA PHE A 61 -21.30 14.89 2.92
C PHE A 61 -21.46 15.93 4.03
N ASN A 62 -22.58 15.89 4.76
CA ASN A 62 -22.81 16.79 5.89
C ASN A 62 -21.80 16.50 7.01
N ILE A 63 -21.33 17.59 7.63
CA ILE A 63 -20.34 17.52 8.71
C ILE A 63 -21.05 17.15 10.01
N SER A 64 -20.51 16.15 10.71
CA SER A 64 -20.86 15.85 12.09
C SER A 64 -19.74 16.25 13.05
N SER A 65 -20.11 16.54 14.30
CA SER A 65 -19.20 16.89 15.38
C SER A 65 -19.60 16.23 16.69
N GLY A 66 -18.78 16.33 17.72
CA GLY A 66 -19.04 15.73 19.03
C GLY A 66 -19.15 14.20 18.95
N TYR A 67 -20.21 13.64 19.47
CA TYR A 67 -20.44 12.18 19.42
C TYR A 67 -20.67 11.66 18.00
N GLY A 68 -21.21 12.47 17.08
CA GLY A 68 -21.53 12.03 15.73
C GLY A 68 -22.62 10.95 15.69
N TYR A 69 -23.61 11.00 16.56
CA TYR A 69 -24.76 10.09 16.49
C TYR A 69 -25.51 10.25 15.17
N ASN A 70 -25.92 9.11 14.58
CA ASN A 70 -26.64 9.08 13.31
C ASN A 70 -25.91 9.82 12.16
N ASP A 71 -24.58 9.77 12.14
CA ASP A 71 -23.78 10.30 11.02
C ASP A 71 -24.04 9.45 9.77
N MET A 72 -24.98 9.93 8.94
CA MET A 72 -25.41 9.23 7.72
C MET A 72 -24.24 9.02 6.76
N GLY A 73 -23.33 9.99 6.64
CA GLY A 73 -22.18 9.93 5.76
C GLY A 73 -21.22 8.82 6.16
N ARG A 74 -20.88 8.77 7.44
CA ARG A 74 -20.03 7.73 8.02
C ARG A 74 -20.65 6.34 7.83
N ASP A 75 -21.90 6.17 8.26
CA ASP A 75 -22.56 4.86 8.26
C ASP A 75 -22.78 4.35 6.83
N THR A 76 -23.06 5.25 5.87
CA THR A 76 -23.19 4.89 4.46
C THR A 76 -21.83 4.55 3.84
N LEU A 77 -20.76 5.30 4.16
CA LEU A 77 -19.40 5.01 3.67
C LEU A 77 -18.94 3.60 4.10
N GLU A 78 -19.20 3.23 5.35
CA GLU A 78 -18.86 1.89 5.85
C GLU A 78 -19.59 0.79 5.07
N ARG A 79 -20.87 0.97 4.75
CA ARG A 79 -21.59 0.03 3.86
C ARG A 79 -21.02 0.01 2.45
N VAL A 80 -20.62 1.16 1.90
CA VAL A 80 -19.97 1.24 0.58
C VAL A 80 -18.67 0.45 0.57
N TYR A 81 -17.83 0.59 1.60
CA TYR A 81 -16.59 -0.18 1.73
C TYR A 81 -16.86 -1.68 1.87
N ALA A 82 -17.83 -2.09 2.69
CA ALA A 82 -18.22 -3.49 2.83
C ALA A 82 -18.64 -4.09 1.48
N ASP A 83 -19.51 -3.42 0.74
CA ASP A 83 -19.97 -3.88 -0.58
C ASP A 83 -18.86 -3.86 -1.63
N CYS A 84 -18.04 -2.82 -1.66
CA CYS A 84 -16.96 -2.68 -2.64
C CYS A 84 -15.89 -3.76 -2.50
N PHE A 85 -15.55 -4.11 -1.25
CA PHE A 85 -14.51 -5.08 -0.95
C PHE A 85 -15.03 -6.48 -0.61
N GLY A 86 -16.35 -6.68 -0.56
CA GLY A 86 -16.99 -7.98 -0.34
C GLY A 86 -16.98 -8.44 1.11
N GLY A 87 -17.00 -7.51 2.08
CA GLY A 87 -17.14 -7.79 3.50
C GLY A 87 -18.59 -7.81 3.98
N GLU A 88 -18.82 -8.37 5.16
CA GLU A 88 -20.12 -8.30 5.85
C GLU A 88 -20.35 -6.93 6.50
N ASP A 89 -19.26 -6.29 6.96
CA ASP A 89 -19.27 -4.97 7.61
C ASP A 89 -17.93 -4.27 7.39
N ALA A 90 -17.86 -2.97 7.67
CA ALA A 90 -16.66 -2.17 7.63
C ALA A 90 -16.60 -1.13 8.74
N LEU A 91 -15.39 -0.75 9.14
CA LEU A 91 -15.07 0.38 10.00
C LEU A 91 -14.12 1.30 9.23
N VAL A 92 -14.59 2.50 8.86
CA VAL A 92 -13.85 3.46 8.02
C VAL A 92 -13.87 4.82 8.72
N ARG A 93 -12.75 5.18 9.35
CA ARG A 93 -12.76 6.26 10.35
C ARG A 93 -11.55 7.18 10.27
N PRO A 94 -11.76 8.51 10.39
CA PRO A 94 -10.66 9.45 10.60
C PRO A 94 -9.97 9.28 11.97
N GLN A 95 -10.66 8.71 12.97
CA GLN A 95 -10.11 8.42 14.29
C GLN A 95 -9.08 7.27 14.27
N ILE A 96 -9.03 6.49 13.20
CA ILE A 96 -7.94 5.55 12.96
C ILE A 96 -6.80 6.34 12.30
N THR A 97 -5.79 6.72 13.07
CA THR A 97 -4.82 7.75 12.70
C THR A 97 -3.87 7.38 11.54
N CYS A 98 -3.65 6.08 11.32
CA CYS A 98 -2.74 5.58 10.27
C CYS A 98 -2.93 4.08 10.05
N GLY A 99 -2.22 3.51 9.05
CA GLY A 99 -2.27 2.07 8.76
C GLY A 99 -1.82 1.21 9.94
N THR A 100 -0.72 1.58 10.62
CA THR A 100 -0.26 0.86 11.82
C THR A 100 -1.33 0.85 12.91
N HIS A 101 -2.04 1.96 13.13
CA HIS A 101 -3.15 2.00 14.08
C HIS A 101 -4.31 1.11 13.64
N ALA A 102 -4.65 1.07 12.35
CA ALA A 102 -5.69 0.16 11.84
C ALA A 102 -5.35 -1.31 12.12
N LEU A 103 -4.10 -1.71 11.84
CA LEU A 103 -3.61 -3.06 12.07
C LEU A 103 -3.55 -3.38 13.58
N ALA A 104 -3.00 -2.49 14.39
CA ALA A 104 -2.98 -2.64 15.86
C ALA A 104 -4.39 -2.81 16.41
N LEU A 105 -5.34 -1.98 15.96
CA LEU A 105 -6.74 -2.04 16.33
C LEU A 105 -7.37 -3.39 15.99
N ALA A 106 -7.19 -3.88 14.77
CA ALA A 106 -7.72 -5.16 14.33
C ALA A 106 -7.15 -6.34 15.13
N LEU A 107 -5.85 -6.32 15.42
CA LEU A 107 -5.18 -7.35 16.24
C LEU A 107 -5.67 -7.30 17.69
N MET A 108 -5.57 -6.14 18.34
CA MET A 108 -5.92 -5.96 19.75
C MET A 108 -7.40 -6.21 20.06
N SER A 109 -8.27 -6.05 19.07
CA SER A 109 -9.72 -6.26 19.24
C SER A 109 -10.13 -7.73 19.08
N ASN A 110 -9.38 -8.52 18.34
CA ASN A 110 -9.73 -9.89 18.00
C ASN A 110 -8.86 -10.95 18.69
N LEU A 111 -7.94 -10.53 19.55
CA LEU A 111 -7.09 -11.37 20.38
C LEU A 111 -7.41 -11.16 21.87
N ARG A 112 -7.24 -12.21 22.67
CA ARG A 112 -7.44 -12.20 24.14
C ARG A 112 -6.22 -12.77 24.84
N PRO A 113 -5.99 -12.47 26.14
CA PRO A 113 -4.91 -13.08 26.89
C PRO A 113 -4.91 -14.61 26.78
N GLY A 114 -3.74 -15.18 26.44
CA GLY A 114 -3.58 -16.62 26.18
C GLY A 114 -3.70 -17.02 24.71
N ASP A 115 -4.21 -16.15 23.84
CA ASP A 115 -4.23 -16.40 22.40
C ASP A 115 -2.85 -16.27 21.76
N GLU A 116 -2.69 -16.90 20.61
CA GLU A 116 -1.52 -16.80 19.75
C GLU A 116 -1.85 -16.08 18.43
N LEU A 117 -0.94 -15.19 18.04
CA LEU A 117 -0.85 -14.55 16.72
C LEU A 117 0.20 -15.28 15.90
N LEU A 118 -0.16 -15.83 14.73
CA LEU A 118 0.76 -16.47 13.79
C LEU A 118 0.94 -15.60 12.53
N SER A 119 2.20 -15.37 12.11
CA SER A 119 2.52 -14.84 10.79
C SER A 119 3.11 -15.97 9.91
N PRO A 120 2.39 -16.43 8.87
CA PRO A 120 2.82 -17.54 8.01
C PRO A 120 3.64 -17.09 6.80
N VAL A 121 4.01 -15.81 6.72
CA VAL A 121 4.72 -15.19 5.59
C VAL A 121 5.95 -14.40 6.03
N GLY A 122 6.51 -14.79 7.16
CA GLY A 122 7.67 -14.14 7.78
C GLY A 122 7.29 -12.98 8.70
N LYS A 123 8.29 -12.20 9.05
CA LYS A 123 8.15 -11.07 9.95
C LYS A 123 7.19 -10.03 9.38
N PRO A 124 6.23 -9.50 10.16
CA PRO A 124 5.36 -8.42 9.73
C PRO A 124 6.13 -7.11 9.55
N TYR A 125 5.44 -6.10 9.01
CA TYR A 125 6.01 -4.77 8.77
C TYR A 125 6.62 -4.17 10.05
N ASP A 126 7.74 -3.47 9.92
CA ASP A 126 8.58 -3.02 11.05
C ASP A 126 7.80 -2.27 12.14
N THR A 127 6.82 -1.44 11.77
CA THR A 127 6.00 -0.69 12.75
C THR A 127 5.09 -1.60 13.61
N LEU A 128 4.85 -2.84 13.20
CA LEU A 128 4.09 -3.82 13.99
C LEU A 128 4.95 -4.59 15.00
N GLU A 129 6.27 -4.54 14.90
CA GLU A 129 7.14 -5.27 15.83
C GLU A 129 6.90 -4.86 17.29
N GLU A 130 6.74 -3.56 17.53
CA GLU A 130 6.45 -3.03 18.88
C GLU A 130 4.99 -3.26 19.27
N VAL A 131 4.06 -3.17 18.32
CA VAL A 131 2.64 -3.48 18.57
C VAL A 131 2.47 -4.92 19.03
N ILE A 132 3.17 -5.86 18.39
CA ILE A 132 3.12 -7.29 18.73
C ILE A 132 3.94 -7.57 19.99
N GLY A 133 5.08 -6.90 20.15
CA GLY A 133 6.04 -7.14 21.23
C GLY A 133 7.21 -8.02 20.77
N ILE A 134 7.45 -8.14 19.45
CA ILE A 134 8.69 -8.71 18.90
C ILE A 134 9.88 -7.89 19.38
N ARG A 135 9.77 -6.56 19.28
CA ARG A 135 10.59 -5.62 20.03
C ARG A 135 9.81 -5.21 21.28
N PRO A 136 10.40 -5.31 22.49
CA PRO A 136 9.71 -4.96 23.73
C PRO A 136 9.19 -3.51 23.72
N SER A 137 7.90 -3.35 23.94
CA SER A 137 7.25 -2.03 24.04
C SER A 137 6.08 -2.08 24.98
N LYS A 138 5.85 -0.98 25.69
CA LYS A 138 4.70 -0.83 26.60
C LYS A 138 3.40 -0.80 25.81
N GLY A 139 2.39 -1.52 26.29
CA GLY A 139 1.10 -1.65 25.63
C GLY A 139 1.09 -2.62 24.46
N SER A 140 2.16 -3.38 24.23
CA SER A 140 2.24 -4.42 23.20
C SER A 140 1.31 -5.59 23.49
N LEU A 141 0.97 -6.38 22.47
CA LEU A 141 0.20 -7.62 22.62
C LEU A 141 0.85 -8.59 23.63
N ALA A 142 2.19 -8.66 23.62
CA ALA A 142 2.95 -9.50 24.54
C ALA A 142 2.70 -9.12 26.03
N GLU A 143 2.61 -7.82 26.34
CA GLU A 143 2.30 -7.38 27.71
C GLU A 143 0.88 -7.78 28.17
N TYR A 144 -0.03 -7.99 27.21
CA TYR A 144 -1.38 -8.49 27.48
C TYR A 144 -1.50 -10.02 27.42
N GLY A 145 -0.36 -10.73 27.41
CA GLY A 145 -0.31 -12.19 27.45
C GLY A 145 -0.70 -12.88 26.13
N ILE A 146 -0.56 -12.19 25.01
CA ILE A 146 -0.72 -12.75 23.68
C ILE A 146 0.66 -13.18 23.17
N THR A 147 0.76 -14.40 22.67
CA THR A 147 1.99 -14.96 22.11
C THR A 147 2.08 -14.71 20.61
N TYR A 148 3.30 -14.71 20.09
CA TYR A 148 3.57 -14.54 18.65
C TYR A 148 4.46 -15.66 18.14
N SER A 149 4.13 -16.16 16.96
CA SER A 149 4.97 -17.07 16.19
C SER A 149 4.99 -16.69 14.72
N GLN A 150 6.03 -17.08 14.01
CA GLN A 150 6.12 -16.87 12.57
C GLN A 150 6.70 -18.08 11.85
N VAL A 151 6.33 -18.20 10.58
CA VAL A 151 6.94 -19.13 9.63
C VAL A 151 7.40 -18.32 8.42
N ASP A 152 8.69 -18.39 8.14
CA ASP A 152 9.25 -17.65 7.02
C ASP A 152 8.89 -18.31 5.68
N LEU A 153 8.87 -17.53 4.61
CA LEU A 153 8.79 -18.06 3.26
C LEU A 153 10.06 -18.87 2.96
N ARG A 154 9.94 -19.88 2.11
CA ARG A 154 11.10 -20.60 1.58
C ARG A 154 11.96 -19.67 0.71
N PRO A 155 13.24 -19.99 0.45
CA PRO A 155 14.13 -19.15 -0.34
C PRO A 155 13.61 -18.82 -1.75
N ASP A 156 12.76 -19.66 -2.33
CA ASP A 156 12.09 -19.45 -3.61
C ASP A 156 10.82 -18.59 -3.50
N GLY A 157 10.50 -18.07 -2.31
CA GLY A 157 9.30 -17.29 -2.04
C GLY A 157 8.02 -18.12 -1.91
N SER A 158 8.08 -19.44 -1.92
CA SER A 158 6.93 -20.31 -1.67
C SER A 158 6.60 -20.41 -0.17
N PHE A 159 5.36 -20.81 0.14
CA PHE A 159 4.94 -21.04 1.53
C PHE A 159 5.56 -22.33 2.07
N ASP A 160 6.03 -22.29 3.31
CA ASP A 160 6.40 -23.49 4.04
C ASP A 160 5.18 -24.13 4.72
N TYR A 161 4.42 -24.89 3.95
CA TYR A 161 3.19 -25.52 4.41
C TYR A 161 3.38 -26.47 5.59
N ASP A 162 4.52 -27.17 5.68
CA ASP A 162 4.82 -28.06 6.80
C ASP A 162 5.15 -27.25 8.07
N GLY A 163 5.95 -26.19 7.91
CA GLY A 163 6.21 -25.23 9.00
C GLY A 163 4.94 -24.58 9.52
N ILE A 164 4.05 -24.14 8.63
CA ILE A 164 2.76 -23.53 8.99
C ILE A 164 1.88 -24.55 9.74
N ARG A 165 1.77 -25.78 9.25
CA ARG A 165 1.01 -26.86 9.93
C ARG A 165 1.50 -27.08 11.35
N ASN A 166 2.81 -27.12 11.55
CA ASN A 166 3.42 -27.35 12.85
C ASN A 166 3.30 -26.15 13.80
N ALA A 167 3.15 -24.95 13.26
CA ALA A 167 3.01 -23.70 14.02
C ALA A 167 1.56 -23.39 14.43
N ILE A 168 0.56 -24.08 13.87
CA ILE A 168 -0.84 -23.88 14.26
C ILE A 168 -1.13 -24.76 15.48
N HIS A 169 -1.47 -24.11 16.60
CA HIS A 169 -1.80 -24.74 17.89
C HIS A 169 -3.26 -24.49 18.28
N GLU A 170 -3.68 -25.07 19.40
CA GLU A 170 -5.03 -24.90 19.93
C GLU A 170 -5.34 -23.42 20.22
N ASN A 171 -4.36 -22.70 20.77
CA ASN A 171 -4.47 -21.28 21.11
C ASN A 171 -4.18 -20.31 19.94
N THR A 172 -3.80 -20.79 18.74
CA THR A 172 -3.65 -19.93 17.55
C THR A 172 -5.01 -19.38 17.16
N ARG A 173 -5.26 -18.11 17.49
CA ARG A 173 -6.56 -17.45 17.29
C ARG A 173 -6.61 -16.63 16.03
N LEU A 174 -5.50 -15.98 15.65
CA LEU A 174 -5.44 -15.09 14.51
C LEU A 174 -4.15 -15.34 13.69
N VAL A 175 -4.33 -15.38 12.38
CA VAL A 175 -3.24 -15.42 11.41
C VAL A 175 -3.19 -14.09 10.68
N THR A 176 -2.03 -13.42 10.69
CA THR A 176 -1.81 -12.17 9.98
C THR A 176 -0.99 -12.41 8.71
N ILE A 177 -1.52 -12.00 7.57
CA ILE A 177 -0.90 -12.16 6.25
C ILE A 177 -0.61 -10.79 5.68
N GLN A 178 0.67 -10.41 5.62
CA GLN A 178 1.09 -9.17 4.97
C GLN A 178 1.19 -9.41 3.47
N ARG A 179 0.37 -8.71 2.66
CA ARG A 179 0.33 -8.85 1.20
C ARG A 179 1.55 -8.25 0.54
N SER A 180 1.81 -6.97 0.78
CA SER A 180 2.96 -6.27 0.21
C SER A 180 4.27 -6.66 0.89
N LYS A 181 5.36 -6.56 0.13
CA LYS A 181 6.70 -6.90 0.63
C LYS A 181 7.33 -5.87 1.59
N GLY A 182 6.84 -4.64 1.61
CA GLY A 182 7.54 -3.56 2.33
C GLY A 182 8.96 -3.40 1.83
N TYR A 183 9.94 -3.28 2.73
CA TYR A 183 11.39 -3.24 2.41
C TYR A 183 12.05 -4.63 2.30
N GLN A 184 11.25 -5.69 2.17
CA GLN A 184 11.77 -7.04 2.01
C GLN A 184 11.98 -7.39 0.53
N THR A 185 12.86 -8.33 0.25
CA THR A 185 13.12 -8.83 -1.11
C THR A 185 12.19 -9.96 -1.54
N ARG A 186 11.26 -10.39 -0.65
CA ARG A 186 10.28 -11.43 -0.97
C ARG A 186 9.27 -10.98 -2.03
N PRO A 187 8.65 -11.91 -2.78
CA PRO A 187 7.58 -11.56 -3.70
C PRO A 187 6.36 -11.03 -2.95
N THR A 188 5.65 -10.07 -3.54
CA THR A 188 4.32 -9.64 -3.10
C THR A 188 3.32 -10.76 -3.38
N LEU A 189 2.33 -10.92 -2.49
CA LEU A 189 1.37 -12.02 -2.58
C LEU A 189 0.18 -11.61 -3.47
N SER A 190 -0.11 -12.42 -4.50
CA SER A 190 -1.37 -12.29 -5.25
C SER A 190 -2.55 -12.71 -4.39
N VAL A 191 -3.75 -12.20 -4.74
CA VAL A 191 -5.00 -12.62 -4.08
C VAL A 191 -5.21 -14.13 -4.21
N GLU A 192 -4.84 -14.73 -5.35
CA GLU A 192 -4.91 -16.18 -5.54
C GLU A 192 -3.99 -16.94 -4.55
N ARG A 193 -2.73 -16.50 -4.38
CA ARG A 193 -1.81 -17.10 -3.42
C ARG A 193 -2.31 -16.98 -1.99
N ILE A 194 -2.85 -15.82 -1.62
CA ILE A 194 -3.47 -15.59 -0.31
C ILE A 194 -4.63 -16.58 -0.11
N GLY A 195 -5.49 -16.77 -1.10
CA GLY A 195 -6.60 -17.73 -1.04
C GLY A 195 -6.15 -19.18 -0.84
N LYS A 196 -5.11 -19.62 -1.54
CA LYS A 196 -4.51 -20.95 -1.34
C LYS A 196 -3.98 -21.13 0.08
N LEU A 197 -3.31 -20.11 0.61
CA LEU A 197 -2.78 -20.12 1.98
C LEU A 197 -3.91 -20.18 3.01
N ILE A 198 -4.93 -19.34 2.88
CA ILE A 198 -6.08 -19.31 3.78
C ILE A 198 -6.83 -20.64 3.75
N THR A 199 -7.07 -21.21 2.57
CA THR A 199 -7.71 -22.52 2.43
C THR A 199 -6.92 -23.60 3.17
N PHE A 200 -5.59 -23.61 3.02
CA PHE A 200 -4.74 -24.56 3.73
C PHE A 200 -4.85 -24.40 5.25
N ILE A 201 -4.77 -23.15 5.76
CA ILE A 201 -4.86 -22.86 7.20
C ILE A 201 -6.24 -23.25 7.75
N LYS A 202 -7.31 -22.88 7.06
CA LYS A 202 -8.69 -23.21 7.48
C LYS A 202 -9.00 -24.70 7.47
N ASN A 203 -8.32 -25.49 6.64
CA ASN A 203 -8.44 -26.95 6.68
C ASN A 203 -7.79 -27.57 7.93
N ILE A 204 -6.85 -26.87 8.56
CA ILE A 204 -6.22 -27.31 9.83
C ILE A 204 -7.02 -26.80 11.02
N LYS A 205 -7.38 -25.51 11.01
CA LYS A 205 -8.09 -24.82 12.09
C LYS A 205 -9.19 -23.91 11.52
N PRO A 206 -10.43 -24.42 11.35
CA PRO A 206 -11.52 -23.70 10.68
C PRO A 206 -11.95 -22.38 11.36
N ASP A 207 -11.78 -22.29 12.68
CA ASP A 207 -12.19 -21.15 13.52
C ASP A 207 -11.13 -20.04 13.64
N VAL A 208 -9.91 -20.26 13.10
CA VAL A 208 -8.87 -19.24 13.13
C VAL A 208 -9.26 -18.03 12.26
N ILE A 209 -9.01 -16.82 12.75
CA ILE A 209 -9.25 -15.58 12.00
C ILE A 209 -8.07 -15.33 11.06
N CYS A 210 -8.31 -15.26 9.75
CA CYS A 210 -7.32 -14.87 8.77
C CYS A 210 -7.47 -13.39 8.43
N MET A 211 -6.54 -12.58 8.90
CA MET A 211 -6.45 -11.14 8.64
C MET A 211 -5.40 -10.86 7.57
N VAL A 212 -5.73 -10.02 6.59
CA VAL A 212 -4.79 -9.56 5.57
C VAL A 212 -4.48 -8.07 5.76
N ASP A 213 -3.20 -7.75 5.97
CA ASP A 213 -2.70 -6.39 5.75
C ASP A 213 -2.66 -6.16 4.25
N ASN A 214 -3.64 -5.40 3.75
CA ASN A 214 -3.83 -5.16 2.32
C ASN A 214 -3.23 -3.83 1.83
N CYS A 215 -2.47 -3.14 2.67
CA CYS A 215 -1.80 -1.91 2.27
C CYS A 215 -1.05 -2.09 0.95
N TYR A 216 -1.23 -1.16 0.01
CA TYR A 216 -0.69 -1.14 -1.36
C TYR A 216 -1.31 -2.15 -2.33
N GLY A 217 -2.21 -3.03 -1.88
CA GLY A 217 -2.85 -4.05 -2.73
C GLY A 217 -4.23 -3.68 -3.24
N GLU A 218 -4.89 -2.69 -2.64
CA GLU A 218 -6.26 -2.31 -2.97
C GLU A 218 -6.35 -1.85 -4.43
N PHE A 219 -7.31 -2.41 -5.16
CA PHE A 219 -7.58 -2.14 -6.58
C PHE A 219 -6.46 -2.53 -7.57
N VAL A 220 -5.42 -3.23 -7.10
CA VAL A 220 -4.33 -3.72 -7.96
C VAL A 220 -4.77 -4.92 -8.80
N GLU A 221 -5.59 -5.79 -8.22
CA GLU A 221 -6.22 -6.93 -8.90
C GLU A 221 -7.74 -6.73 -9.05
N ASP A 222 -8.42 -7.61 -9.78
CA ASP A 222 -9.87 -7.57 -9.99
C ASP A 222 -10.69 -7.88 -8.74
N ARG A 223 -10.08 -8.54 -7.76
CA ARG A 223 -10.68 -8.97 -6.50
C ARG A 223 -9.75 -8.74 -5.31
N GLU A 224 -10.36 -8.71 -4.13
CA GLU A 224 -9.66 -8.46 -2.88
C GLU A 224 -9.57 -9.73 -2.02
N PRO A 225 -8.71 -9.77 -0.99
CA PRO A 225 -8.51 -10.95 -0.14
C PRO A 225 -9.78 -11.53 0.48
N LEU A 226 -10.81 -10.72 0.76
CA LEU A 226 -12.10 -11.21 1.29
C LEU A 226 -12.80 -12.17 0.32
N ALA A 227 -12.66 -11.94 -0.99
CA ALA A 227 -13.25 -12.81 -2.01
C ALA A 227 -12.63 -14.22 -2.06
N VAL A 228 -11.50 -14.43 -1.40
CA VAL A 228 -10.78 -15.71 -1.35
C VAL A 228 -10.69 -16.28 0.06
N GLY A 229 -11.52 -15.81 0.99
CA GLY A 229 -11.73 -16.40 2.31
C GLY A 229 -11.03 -15.71 3.48
N ALA A 230 -10.43 -14.53 3.29
CA ALA A 230 -9.97 -13.72 4.42
C ALA A 230 -11.17 -13.32 5.31
N ASP A 231 -10.96 -13.32 6.62
CA ASP A 231 -11.98 -12.90 7.59
C ASP A 231 -11.94 -11.37 7.82
N MET A 232 -10.77 -10.77 7.67
CA MET A 232 -10.56 -9.32 7.74
C MET A 232 -9.53 -8.88 6.69
N MET A 233 -9.74 -7.67 6.19
CA MET A 233 -8.82 -6.91 5.38
C MET A 233 -8.63 -5.53 6.00
N VAL A 234 -7.40 -5.10 6.18
CA VAL A 234 -7.06 -3.90 6.94
C VAL A 234 -6.08 -3.03 6.15
N GLY A 235 -6.23 -1.71 6.24
CA GLY A 235 -5.29 -0.80 5.59
C GLY A 235 -5.49 0.67 5.96
N SER A 236 -4.79 1.52 5.22
CA SER A 236 -4.71 2.97 5.44
C SER A 236 -5.49 3.72 4.36
N LEU A 237 -6.23 4.76 4.76
CA LEU A 237 -6.92 5.62 3.80
C LEU A 237 -5.96 6.62 3.09
N ILE A 238 -4.80 6.92 3.66
CA ILE A 238 -3.80 7.76 2.96
C ILE A 238 -2.95 6.98 1.93
N LYS A 239 -3.35 5.74 1.64
CA LYS A 239 -2.78 4.88 0.59
C LYS A 239 -3.78 4.70 -0.55
N ASN A 240 -3.76 3.53 -1.22
CA ASN A 240 -4.56 3.25 -2.40
C ASN A 240 -6.04 3.68 -2.28
N PRO A 241 -6.80 3.26 -1.25
CA PRO A 241 -8.25 3.49 -1.25
C PRO A 241 -8.65 4.95 -1.03
N GLY A 242 -7.76 5.78 -0.55
CA GLY A 242 -8.03 7.20 -0.40
C GLY A 242 -7.77 8.04 -1.65
N GLY A 243 -7.20 7.45 -2.71
CA GLY A 243 -7.02 8.10 -4.02
C GLY A 243 -6.28 9.43 -3.97
N GLY A 244 -5.40 9.64 -2.98
CA GLY A 244 -4.69 10.90 -2.74
C GLY A 244 -5.52 12.02 -2.13
N LEU A 245 -6.80 11.81 -1.82
CA LEU A 245 -7.70 12.80 -1.24
C LEU A 245 -7.99 12.61 0.24
N ALA A 246 -7.90 11.39 0.76
CA ALA A 246 -8.12 11.13 2.18
C ALA A 246 -6.98 11.72 3.01
N PRO A 247 -7.24 12.73 3.89
CA PRO A 247 -6.17 13.40 4.62
C PRO A 247 -5.67 12.60 5.83
N ILE A 248 -6.39 11.58 6.24
CA ILE A 248 -6.14 10.74 7.42
C ILE A 248 -7.00 9.48 7.31
N GLY A 249 -6.81 8.55 8.23
CA GLY A 249 -7.77 7.48 8.45
C GLY A 249 -7.25 6.10 8.10
N GLY A 250 -8.04 5.12 8.51
CA GLY A 250 -7.83 3.71 8.22
C GLY A 250 -9.15 2.99 8.03
N TYR A 251 -9.07 1.76 7.53
CA TYR A 251 -10.23 0.91 7.33
C TYR A 251 -9.97 -0.51 7.85
N ILE A 252 -11.03 -1.14 8.31
CA ILE A 252 -11.13 -2.57 8.62
C ILE A 252 -12.40 -3.06 7.95
N VAL A 253 -12.32 -4.03 7.05
CA VAL A 253 -13.47 -4.62 6.34
C VAL A 253 -13.41 -6.13 6.52
N GLY A 254 -14.54 -6.78 6.74
CA GLY A 254 -14.56 -8.24 6.88
C GLY A 254 -15.80 -8.78 7.54
N LYS A 255 -15.64 -9.84 8.32
CA LYS A 255 -16.71 -10.43 9.11
C LYS A 255 -17.25 -9.43 10.12
N LYS A 256 -18.58 -9.41 10.27
CA LYS A 256 -19.27 -8.47 11.16
C LYS A 256 -18.73 -8.51 12.59
N GLU A 257 -18.56 -9.71 13.17
CA GLU A 257 -18.01 -9.87 14.51
C GLU A 257 -16.63 -9.23 14.67
N CYS A 258 -15.73 -9.43 13.69
CA CYS A 258 -14.38 -8.88 13.73
C CYS A 258 -14.39 -7.34 13.66
N VAL A 259 -15.27 -6.78 12.84
CA VAL A 259 -15.44 -5.33 12.68
C VAL A 259 -16.08 -4.70 13.93
N GLU A 260 -17.09 -5.34 14.51
CA GLU A 260 -17.71 -4.89 15.77
C GLU A 260 -16.71 -4.87 16.93
N ASN A 261 -15.88 -5.92 17.05
CA ASN A 261 -14.79 -5.96 18.04
C ASN A 261 -13.84 -4.77 17.86
N ALA A 262 -13.47 -4.46 16.62
CA ALA A 262 -12.62 -3.30 16.31
C ALA A 262 -13.30 -1.98 16.66
N ALA A 263 -14.60 -1.83 16.41
CA ALA A 263 -15.35 -0.64 16.76
C ALA A 263 -15.43 -0.43 18.29
N TYR A 264 -15.64 -1.51 19.07
CA TYR A 264 -15.60 -1.45 20.54
C TYR A 264 -14.21 -1.09 21.07
N ARG A 265 -13.16 -1.49 20.40
CA ARG A 265 -11.79 -1.15 20.80
C ARG A 265 -11.42 0.29 20.42
N LEU A 266 -11.91 0.76 19.26
CA LEU A 266 -11.65 2.13 18.79
C LEU A 266 -12.33 3.17 19.69
N THR A 267 -13.55 2.89 20.14
CA THR A 267 -14.36 3.78 20.99
C THR A 267 -14.38 3.24 22.42
N SER A 268 -15.40 2.49 22.74
CA SER A 268 -15.48 1.70 23.99
C SER A 268 -16.55 0.60 23.86
N PRO A 269 -16.48 -0.45 24.69
CA PRO A 269 -17.56 -1.41 24.81
C PRO A 269 -18.88 -0.70 25.12
N GLY A 270 -19.93 -1.06 24.37
CA GLY A 270 -21.26 -0.46 24.49
C GLY A 270 -21.52 0.76 23.62
N LEU A 271 -20.49 1.44 23.10
CA LEU A 271 -20.61 2.53 22.13
C LEU A 271 -20.35 2.05 20.68
N GLY A 272 -19.20 1.39 20.46
CA GLY A 272 -18.88 0.80 19.16
C GLY A 272 -19.00 1.78 18.00
N LYS A 273 -19.77 1.41 16.98
CA LYS A 273 -19.97 2.19 15.75
C LYS A 273 -20.87 3.41 15.90
N GLU A 274 -21.63 3.52 17.00
CA GLU A 274 -22.61 4.59 17.20
C GLU A 274 -21.99 5.98 17.33
N VAL A 275 -20.72 6.08 17.71
CA VAL A 275 -20.00 7.33 17.91
C VAL A 275 -18.80 7.46 16.98
N GLY A 276 -18.30 8.67 16.81
CA GLY A 276 -17.16 9.02 15.97
C GLY A 276 -17.58 9.96 14.85
N ALA A 277 -17.51 11.26 15.12
CA ALA A 277 -17.86 12.30 14.17
C ALA A 277 -16.93 12.27 12.93
N SER A 278 -17.47 12.62 11.75
CA SER A 278 -16.75 12.67 10.49
C SER A 278 -15.85 13.90 10.33
N LEU A 279 -16.07 14.95 11.13
CA LEU A 279 -15.21 16.15 11.24
C LEU A 279 -14.93 16.86 9.89
N GLY A 280 -15.81 16.74 8.91
CA GLY A 280 -15.69 17.40 7.61
C GLY A 280 -14.77 16.70 6.59
N VAL A 281 -14.20 15.53 6.90
CA VAL A 281 -13.32 14.79 5.96
C VAL A 281 -14.06 13.75 5.14
N ILE A 282 -15.33 13.51 5.42
CA ILE A 282 -16.11 12.40 4.85
C ILE A 282 -16.24 12.50 3.31
N GLN A 283 -16.43 13.70 2.77
CA GLN A 283 -16.48 13.91 1.32
C GLN A 283 -15.19 13.49 0.64
N SER A 284 -14.04 13.81 1.25
CA SER A 284 -12.72 13.40 0.73
C SER A 284 -12.56 11.87 0.73
N PHE A 285 -13.15 11.17 1.69
CA PHE A 285 -13.13 9.71 1.72
C PHE A 285 -13.95 9.09 0.59
N TYR A 286 -15.15 9.60 0.34
CA TYR A 286 -15.99 9.16 -0.78
C TYR A 286 -15.34 9.45 -2.13
N GLN A 287 -14.87 10.67 -2.32
CA GLN A 287 -14.25 11.09 -3.57
C GLN A 287 -12.91 10.39 -3.79
N GLY A 288 -12.15 10.16 -2.72
CA GLY A 288 -10.92 9.40 -2.76
C GLY A 288 -11.15 7.95 -3.19
N LEU A 289 -12.14 7.27 -2.59
CA LEU A 289 -12.51 5.92 -3.00
C LEU A 289 -12.96 5.86 -4.47
N PHE A 290 -13.73 6.87 -4.90
CA PHE A 290 -14.17 6.99 -6.29
C PHE A 290 -13.00 7.11 -7.27
N LEU A 291 -11.97 7.88 -6.94
CA LEU A 291 -10.80 8.09 -7.79
C LEU A 291 -9.76 6.96 -7.68
N ALA A 292 -9.78 6.20 -6.60
CA ALA A 292 -8.75 5.22 -6.26
C ALA A 292 -8.39 4.25 -7.40
N PRO A 293 -9.34 3.63 -8.15
CA PRO A 293 -8.98 2.73 -9.25
C PRO A 293 -8.11 3.40 -10.32
N THR A 294 -8.43 4.63 -10.70
CA THR A 294 -7.64 5.41 -11.70
C THR A 294 -6.28 5.81 -11.15
N VAL A 295 -6.22 6.24 -9.89
CA VAL A 295 -4.97 6.62 -9.23
C VAL A 295 -4.04 5.42 -9.11
N VAL A 296 -4.56 4.27 -8.70
CA VAL A 296 -3.78 3.01 -8.60
C VAL A 296 -3.28 2.58 -9.98
N SER A 297 -4.07 2.74 -11.04
CA SER A 297 -3.60 2.44 -12.41
C SER A 297 -2.41 3.31 -12.80
N GLY A 298 -2.44 4.59 -12.46
CA GLY A 298 -1.32 5.52 -12.69
C GLY A 298 -0.05 5.09 -11.94
N ALA A 299 -0.18 4.71 -10.68
CA ALA A 299 0.92 4.21 -9.86
C ALA A 299 1.50 2.89 -10.41
N LEU A 300 0.65 1.95 -10.85
CA LEU A 300 1.09 0.69 -11.46
C LEU A 300 1.85 0.91 -12.76
N LYS A 301 1.36 1.80 -13.63
CA LYS A 301 2.07 2.18 -14.87
C LYS A 301 3.43 2.78 -14.54
N GLY A 302 3.51 3.65 -13.53
CA GLY A 302 4.77 4.21 -13.04
C GLY A 302 5.74 3.13 -12.57
N ALA A 303 5.28 2.19 -11.76
CA ALA A 303 6.09 1.08 -11.25
C ALA A 303 6.63 0.20 -12.38
N ILE A 304 5.80 -0.15 -13.37
CA ILE A 304 6.21 -0.96 -14.53
C ILE A 304 7.18 -0.19 -15.43
N PHE A 305 6.93 1.08 -15.67
CA PHE A 305 7.80 1.95 -16.46
C PHE A 305 9.18 2.09 -15.82
N ALA A 306 9.23 2.25 -14.49
CA ALA A 306 10.49 2.23 -13.75
C ALA A 306 11.20 0.89 -13.89
N ALA A 307 10.49 -0.22 -13.74
CA ALA A 307 11.08 -1.55 -13.89
C ALA A 307 11.73 -1.72 -15.26
N ASP A 308 11.02 -1.41 -16.34
CA ASP A 308 11.51 -1.63 -17.71
C ASP A 308 12.72 -0.74 -18.04
N ILE A 309 12.69 0.54 -17.63
CA ILE A 309 13.82 1.46 -17.80
C ILE A 309 15.06 0.92 -17.08
N TYR A 310 14.95 0.63 -15.78
CA TYR A 310 16.11 0.26 -14.98
C TYR A 310 16.62 -1.16 -15.28
N GLU A 311 15.73 -2.08 -15.68
CA GLU A 311 16.12 -3.40 -16.17
C GLU A 311 16.93 -3.32 -17.48
N LYS A 312 16.52 -2.49 -18.45
CA LYS A 312 17.27 -2.25 -19.69
C LYS A 312 18.62 -1.57 -19.43
N LEU A 313 18.75 -0.84 -18.34
CA LEU A 313 20.03 -0.27 -17.90
C LEU A 313 20.91 -1.27 -17.13
N GLY A 314 20.45 -2.53 -16.97
CA GLY A 314 21.21 -3.61 -16.34
C GLY A 314 21.08 -3.70 -14.83
N TYR A 315 20.16 -2.95 -14.22
CA TYR A 315 19.88 -3.08 -12.79
C TYR A 315 18.93 -4.22 -12.50
N LYS A 316 19.09 -4.83 -11.33
CA LYS A 316 18.11 -5.79 -10.82
C LYS A 316 16.90 -5.05 -10.28
N VAL A 317 15.73 -5.42 -10.76
CA VAL A 317 14.43 -4.85 -10.35
C VAL A 317 13.53 -5.93 -9.78
N VAL A 318 12.66 -5.56 -8.83
CA VAL A 318 11.74 -6.53 -8.20
C VAL A 318 10.38 -5.83 -7.93
N PRO A 319 9.30 -6.30 -8.55
CA PRO A 319 9.19 -7.30 -9.61
C PRO A 319 9.89 -6.87 -10.91
N ASP A 320 10.16 -7.81 -11.83
CA ASP A 320 10.67 -7.44 -13.15
C ASP A 320 9.59 -6.78 -14.02
N SER A 321 9.99 -6.24 -15.18
CA SER A 321 9.09 -5.49 -16.05
C SER A 321 7.96 -6.34 -16.63
N THR A 322 8.07 -7.67 -16.63
CA THR A 322 7.10 -8.62 -17.19
C THR A 322 6.21 -9.29 -16.14
N GLU A 323 6.62 -9.30 -14.87
CA GLU A 323 5.86 -9.91 -13.77
C GLU A 323 4.52 -9.22 -13.52
N SER A 324 3.53 -10.01 -13.10
CA SER A 324 2.25 -9.49 -12.61
C SER A 324 2.43 -8.65 -11.35
N ARG A 325 1.65 -7.59 -11.23
CA ARG A 325 1.69 -6.70 -10.06
C ARG A 325 0.63 -7.07 -9.04
N HIS A 326 1.02 -7.06 -7.77
CA HIS A 326 0.13 -7.36 -6.65
C HIS A 326 0.19 -6.27 -5.56
N ASP A 327 1.06 -5.28 -5.75
CA ASP A 327 1.14 -3.99 -5.07
C ASP A 327 1.67 -2.92 -6.04
N ILE A 328 1.82 -1.68 -5.56
CA ILE A 328 2.32 -0.54 -6.35
C ILE A 328 3.81 -0.28 -6.15
N ILE A 329 4.53 -1.13 -5.43
CA ILE A 329 5.94 -0.91 -5.07
C ILE A 329 6.86 -1.48 -6.14
N GLN A 330 7.85 -0.70 -6.56
CA GLN A 330 8.95 -1.11 -7.41
C GLN A 330 10.27 -0.97 -6.68
N ALA A 331 10.97 -2.07 -6.46
CA ALA A 331 12.34 -2.03 -5.97
C ALA A 331 13.33 -1.99 -7.14
N VAL A 332 14.39 -1.18 -7.02
CA VAL A 332 15.53 -1.11 -7.94
C VAL A 332 16.80 -1.20 -7.11
N GLU A 333 17.63 -2.23 -7.37
CA GLU A 333 18.90 -2.45 -6.69
C GLU A 333 20.04 -1.78 -7.48
N PHE A 334 20.51 -0.64 -7.03
CA PHE A 334 21.54 0.12 -7.74
C PHE A 334 22.96 -0.40 -7.53
N GLN A 335 23.23 -1.18 -6.48
CA GLN A 335 24.58 -1.62 -6.08
C GLN A 335 25.58 -0.46 -5.90
N ASN A 336 25.10 0.77 -5.91
CA ASN A 336 25.86 2.01 -5.87
C ASN A 336 25.11 3.05 -5.03
N ARG A 337 25.79 3.57 -4.00
CA ARG A 337 25.22 4.57 -3.09
C ARG A 337 24.82 5.87 -3.81
N ASP A 338 25.70 6.36 -4.71
CA ASP A 338 25.47 7.64 -5.37
C ASP A 338 24.35 7.55 -6.41
N ALA A 339 24.18 6.39 -7.06
CA ALA A 339 23.06 6.13 -7.95
C ALA A 339 21.72 6.09 -7.17
N MET A 340 21.68 5.45 -6.01
CA MET A 340 20.53 5.45 -5.12
C MET A 340 20.12 6.87 -4.71
N ILE A 341 21.09 7.69 -4.29
CA ILE A 341 20.86 9.09 -3.91
C ILE A 341 20.35 9.91 -5.09
N ALA A 342 21.01 9.80 -6.27
CA ALA A 342 20.62 10.51 -7.48
C ALA A 342 19.19 10.17 -7.91
N PHE A 343 18.78 8.90 -7.78
CA PHE A 343 17.40 8.48 -8.03
C PHE A 343 16.42 9.22 -7.11
N CYS A 344 16.65 9.21 -5.82
CA CYS A 344 15.78 9.88 -4.85
C CYS A 344 15.72 11.40 -5.06
N GLU A 345 16.85 12.02 -5.36
CA GLU A 345 16.88 13.46 -5.71
C GLU A 345 16.05 13.78 -6.95
N GLY A 346 16.07 12.90 -7.96
CA GLY A 346 15.24 13.05 -9.16
C GLY A 346 13.76 12.93 -8.87
N ILE A 347 13.35 11.97 -8.04
CA ILE A 347 11.96 11.83 -7.60
C ILE A 347 11.51 13.08 -6.81
N GLN A 348 12.34 13.58 -5.91
CA GLN A 348 12.03 14.80 -5.13
C GLN A 348 11.89 16.02 -6.05
N ALA A 349 12.78 16.17 -7.02
CA ALA A 349 12.74 17.29 -7.96
C ALA A 349 11.49 17.28 -8.86
N ALA A 350 10.87 16.11 -9.07
CA ALA A 350 9.63 15.97 -9.82
C ALA A 350 8.37 16.20 -8.98
N ALA A 351 8.48 16.31 -7.67
CA ALA A 351 7.34 16.46 -6.78
C ALA A 351 6.63 17.82 -6.98
N PRO A 352 5.30 17.90 -6.80
CA PRO A 352 4.58 19.18 -6.86
C PRO A 352 4.78 20.03 -5.60
N VAL A 353 5.16 19.38 -4.49
CA VAL A 353 5.40 20.02 -3.19
C VAL A 353 6.86 19.77 -2.81
N ASP A 354 7.51 20.80 -2.29
CA ASP A 354 8.91 20.74 -1.83
C ASP A 354 9.93 20.27 -2.89
N SER A 355 9.66 20.51 -4.19
CA SER A 355 10.56 20.11 -5.29
C SER A 355 11.94 20.78 -5.23
N TYR A 356 12.07 21.89 -4.53
CA TYR A 356 13.31 22.64 -4.33
C TYR A 356 14.21 22.06 -3.23
N VAL A 357 13.71 21.09 -2.47
CA VAL A 357 14.46 20.41 -1.40
C VAL A 357 15.30 19.29 -2.02
N THR A 358 16.54 19.15 -1.55
CA THR A 358 17.40 18.02 -1.89
C THR A 358 17.36 17.01 -0.74
N PRO A 359 16.88 15.77 -0.96
CA PRO A 359 16.89 14.75 0.08
C PRO A 359 18.31 14.28 0.35
N GLU A 360 18.64 14.11 1.63
CA GLU A 360 19.91 13.60 2.09
C GLU A 360 19.70 12.38 3.00
N PRO A 361 20.61 11.39 2.99
CA PRO A 361 20.60 10.31 3.96
C PRO A 361 20.70 10.82 5.40
N TRP A 362 19.84 10.30 6.29
CA TRP A 362 19.86 10.68 7.70
C TRP A 362 19.46 9.50 8.60
N ALA A 363 19.88 9.56 9.87
CA ALA A 363 19.54 8.56 10.88
C ALA A 363 18.04 8.64 11.21
N MET A 364 17.32 7.55 10.98
CA MET A 364 15.88 7.45 11.20
C MET A 364 15.57 6.51 12.36
N PRO A 365 14.69 6.88 13.31
CA PRO A 365 14.30 5.99 14.40
C PRO A 365 13.77 4.65 13.90
N GLY A 366 14.26 3.55 14.45
CA GLY A 366 13.85 2.20 14.08
C GLY A 366 14.68 1.54 12.98
N TYR A 367 15.67 2.25 12.41
CA TYR A 367 16.58 1.71 11.40
C TYR A 367 18.02 1.60 11.95
N ASP A 368 18.76 0.61 11.48
CA ASP A 368 20.15 0.32 11.83
C ASP A 368 21.16 1.06 10.91
N CYS A 369 20.68 1.81 9.94
CA CYS A 369 21.47 2.60 9.00
C CYS A 369 20.70 3.86 8.60
N ASP A 370 21.41 4.80 7.96
CA ASP A 370 20.77 5.96 7.37
C ASP A 370 19.72 5.54 6.33
N VAL A 371 18.66 6.33 6.21
CA VAL A 371 17.61 6.19 5.20
C VAL A 371 17.55 7.46 4.39
N ILE A 372 17.38 7.34 3.07
CA ILE A 372 17.05 8.46 2.21
C ILE A 372 15.57 8.38 1.85
N MET A 373 14.87 9.52 1.89
CA MET A 373 13.47 9.65 1.55
C MET A 373 13.26 10.80 0.57
N ALA A 374 12.59 10.52 -0.54
CA ALA A 374 12.08 11.50 -1.47
C ALA A 374 10.54 11.45 -1.42
N ALA A 375 9.91 12.51 -0.94
CA ALA A 375 8.47 12.62 -0.83
C ALA A 375 8.07 14.10 -0.84
N GLY A 376 7.32 14.50 -1.85
CA GLY A 376 6.70 15.81 -1.96
C GLY A 376 5.21 15.65 -2.16
N ALA A 377 4.51 15.31 -1.07
CA ALA A 377 3.12 14.89 -1.07
C ALA A 377 2.18 15.98 -0.53
N PHE A 378 0.94 16.03 -1.03
CA PHE A 378 -0.13 16.88 -0.48
C PHE A 378 -0.62 16.37 0.87
N VAL A 379 -0.58 15.06 1.08
CA VAL A 379 -0.90 14.39 2.35
C VAL A 379 0.36 13.75 2.91
N GLN A 380 0.83 14.22 4.04
CA GLN A 380 2.06 13.74 4.66
C GLN A 380 2.00 12.22 4.91
N GLY A 381 2.99 11.49 4.42
CA GLY A 381 3.07 10.04 4.55
C GLY A 381 2.19 9.26 3.56
N SER A 382 1.54 9.93 2.61
CA SER A 382 0.77 9.30 1.54
C SER A 382 1.70 8.64 0.53
N SER A 383 1.70 7.32 0.50
CA SER A 383 2.55 6.53 -0.41
C SER A 383 1.84 6.15 -1.73
N ILE A 384 0.57 6.53 -1.92
CA ILE A 384 -0.06 6.55 -3.24
C ILE A 384 0.38 7.78 -4.05
N GLU A 385 0.89 8.81 -3.38
CA GLU A 385 1.59 9.91 -4.02
C GLU A 385 3.02 9.51 -4.36
N LEU A 386 3.62 10.19 -5.34
CA LEU A 386 4.96 9.88 -5.82
C LEU A 386 6.00 9.95 -4.70
N SER A 387 6.68 8.86 -4.44
CA SER A 387 7.73 8.78 -3.44
C SER A 387 8.76 7.70 -3.75
N ALA A 388 9.94 7.84 -3.19
CA ALA A 388 10.98 6.81 -3.18
C ALA A 388 11.78 6.90 -1.91
N ASP A 389 12.08 5.75 -1.34
CA ASP A 389 12.88 5.66 -0.13
C ASP A 389 13.73 4.38 -0.12
N GLY A 390 14.67 4.32 0.78
CA GLY A 390 15.44 3.10 1.02
C GLY A 390 16.58 3.28 2.02
N PRO A 391 16.97 2.16 2.66
CA PRO A 391 18.10 2.12 3.57
C PRO A 391 19.42 2.25 2.80
N VAL A 392 20.30 3.14 3.25
CA VAL A 392 21.58 3.44 2.59
C VAL A 392 22.64 2.39 3.01
N LYS A 393 22.37 1.17 2.57
CA LYS A 393 23.26 0.01 2.75
C LYS A 393 23.16 -0.92 1.55
N PRO A 394 24.19 -1.74 1.27
CA PRO A 394 24.11 -2.72 0.19
C PRO A 394 22.86 -3.60 0.28
N PRO A 395 22.17 -3.89 -0.83
CA PRO A 395 22.52 -3.60 -2.22
C PRO A 395 22.16 -2.18 -2.73
N TYR A 396 21.93 -1.20 -1.85
CA TYR A 396 21.50 0.17 -2.19
C TYR A 396 20.22 0.16 -3.03
N ALA A 397 19.20 -0.49 -2.50
CA ALA A 397 17.91 -0.60 -3.13
C ALA A 397 17.01 0.58 -2.78
N VAL A 398 16.35 1.15 -3.78
CA VAL A 398 15.25 2.09 -3.59
C VAL A 398 13.91 1.36 -3.76
N TYR A 399 12.91 1.83 -3.02
CA TYR A 399 11.53 1.40 -3.14
C TYR A 399 10.73 2.58 -3.66
N PHE A 400 10.47 2.56 -4.97
CA PHE A 400 9.67 3.55 -5.66
C PHE A 400 8.20 3.18 -5.61
N GLN A 401 7.31 4.16 -5.41
CA GLN A 401 5.89 3.92 -5.31
C GLN A 401 5.07 5.17 -5.64
N GLY A 402 3.82 4.93 -6.05
CA GLY A 402 2.83 5.98 -6.19
C GLY A 402 2.94 6.83 -7.45
N GLY A 403 2.22 7.91 -7.38
CA GLY A 403 1.96 8.84 -8.47
C GLY A 403 0.46 8.97 -8.70
N LEU A 404 -0.15 10.10 -8.29
CA LEU A 404 -1.59 10.32 -8.41
C LEU A 404 -2.07 10.29 -9.87
N THR A 405 -1.17 10.54 -10.80
CA THR A 405 -1.41 10.40 -12.23
C THR A 405 -0.24 9.68 -12.90
N TRP A 406 -0.52 8.96 -13.95
CA TRP A 406 0.52 8.36 -14.80
C TRP A 406 1.57 9.39 -15.26
N TYR A 407 1.13 10.58 -15.67
CA TYR A 407 2.03 11.62 -16.18
C TYR A 407 3.02 12.12 -15.13
N HIS A 408 2.59 12.22 -13.87
CA HIS A 408 3.46 12.58 -12.76
C HIS A 408 4.45 11.45 -12.43
N ALA A 409 4.01 10.21 -12.40
CA ALA A 409 4.90 9.06 -12.22
C ALA A 409 5.95 8.98 -13.34
N LYS A 410 5.55 9.15 -14.60
CA LYS A 410 6.44 9.23 -15.76
C LYS A 410 7.50 10.33 -15.59
N LEU A 411 7.07 11.54 -15.24
CA LEU A 411 8.01 12.65 -14.99
C LEU A 411 9.01 12.30 -13.90
N GLY A 412 8.56 11.71 -12.78
CA GLY A 412 9.43 11.33 -11.68
C GLY A 412 10.52 10.35 -12.10
N ILE A 413 10.15 9.32 -12.85
CA ILE A 413 11.10 8.32 -13.36
C ILE A 413 12.06 8.94 -14.38
N LEU A 414 11.59 9.78 -15.30
CA LEU A 414 12.47 10.47 -16.24
C LEU A 414 13.42 11.44 -15.54
N MET A 415 12.96 12.13 -14.48
CA MET A 415 13.80 13.02 -13.68
C MET A 415 14.87 12.24 -12.90
N SER A 416 14.53 11.07 -12.36
CA SER A 416 15.50 10.18 -11.71
C SER A 416 16.56 9.68 -12.69
N LEU A 417 16.13 9.29 -13.89
CA LEU A 417 17.04 8.89 -14.98
C LEU A 417 17.94 10.05 -15.43
N GLN A 418 17.39 11.26 -15.58
CA GLN A 418 18.15 12.46 -15.93
C GLN A 418 19.27 12.75 -14.91
N LYS A 419 18.96 12.65 -13.60
CA LYS A 419 19.96 12.83 -12.54
C LYS A 419 21.09 11.81 -12.60
N LEU A 420 20.75 10.55 -12.87
CA LEU A 420 21.74 9.47 -13.07
C LEU A 420 22.60 9.71 -14.31
N TYR A 421 21.99 10.13 -15.43
CA TYR A 421 22.67 10.43 -16.69
C TYR A 421 23.63 11.61 -16.55
N GLU A 422 23.21 12.71 -15.94
CA GLU A 422 24.05 13.91 -15.69
C GLU A 422 25.28 13.61 -14.84
N ARG A 423 25.18 12.63 -13.93
CA ARG A 423 26.29 12.20 -13.07
C ARG A 423 27.15 11.08 -13.66
N ASN A 424 26.91 10.70 -14.92
CA ASN A 424 27.57 9.57 -15.58
C ASN A 424 27.45 8.25 -14.79
N LEU A 425 26.34 8.04 -14.11
CA LEU A 425 26.05 6.82 -13.36
C LEU A 425 25.30 5.79 -14.23
N VAL A 426 24.75 6.22 -15.35
CA VAL A 426 24.12 5.38 -16.39
C VAL A 426 24.53 5.85 -17.78
N ASN A 427 24.54 4.92 -18.72
CA ASN A 427 24.73 5.23 -20.15
C ASN A 427 23.48 4.81 -20.92
N ILE A 428 22.82 5.77 -21.59
CA ILE A 428 21.64 5.54 -22.42
C ILE A 428 21.94 5.68 -23.92
N ASP A 429 23.18 6.05 -24.31
CA ASP A 429 23.54 6.40 -25.69
C ASP A 429 23.39 5.22 -26.66
N GLU A 430 23.51 3.98 -26.20
CA GLU A 430 23.33 2.77 -26.98
C GLU A 430 21.90 2.25 -27.02
N LEU A 431 21.01 2.83 -26.21
CA LEU A 431 19.61 2.39 -26.02
C LEU A 431 18.60 3.29 -26.73
N CYS A 432 19.02 4.48 -27.14
CA CYS A 432 18.19 5.49 -27.82
C CYS A 432 18.03 5.21 -29.33
#